data_235a43e18191b9efd868697b2587b98d
#
_entry.id   235a43e18191b9efd868697b2587b98d
#
_cell.length_a   1.000
_cell.length_b   1.000
_cell.length_c   1.000
_cell.angle_alpha   90.00
_cell.angle_beta   90.00
_cell.angle_gamma   90.00
#
_symmetry.space_group_name_H-M   'P 1'
#
loop_
_entity.id
_entity.type
_entity.pdbx_description
1 polymer ?
#
loop_
_entity_poly.entity_id
_entity_poly.type
_entity_poly.pdbx_seq_one_letter_code
_entity_poly.pdbx_strand_id
1 'polypeptide(L)'
;GFREMVTRIVEKSGTPEKQLILELTESCKVSDPNGLRDDFEYFKNMGINMALDDFGTEYSSIALLRKLKPQWIKIDHTFVRSIQDDEMDQAILEYIMNLSKQTRIKVCVEGVENEEILSVVQTYKPELLQGYYYSRPCPAEEFSKKYFNGKDKTGSYGCLKK
;
A
#
# COMPACT_ATOMS: atom_id res chain seq x y z
N GLY A 1 -22.68 10.64 -6.05
CA GLY A 1 -21.89 9.51 -6.56
C GLY A 1 -20.73 9.15 -5.63
N PHE A 2 -19.83 8.27 -6.09
CA PHE A 2 -18.70 7.80 -5.27
C PHE A 2 -17.76 8.94 -4.84
N ARG A 3 -17.42 9.84 -5.75
CA ARG A 3 -16.56 11.00 -5.47
C ARG A 3 -17.11 11.87 -4.35
N GLU A 4 -18.38 12.25 -4.45
CA GLU A 4 -19.04 13.11 -3.46
C GLU A 4 -19.12 12.43 -2.08
N MET A 5 -19.31 11.10 -2.08
CA MET A 5 -19.34 10.34 -0.83
C MET A 5 -17.97 10.38 -0.14
N VAL A 6 -16.89 10.05 -0.86
CA VAL A 6 -15.52 10.06 -0.32
C VAL A 6 -15.13 11.48 0.11
N THR A 7 -15.35 12.49 -0.74
CA THR A 7 -15.06 13.90 -0.40
C THR A 7 -15.72 14.32 0.90
N ARG A 8 -17.02 14.02 1.05
CA ARG A 8 -17.76 14.36 2.27
C ARG A 8 -17.21 13.66 3.51
N ILE A 9 -16.77 12.39 3.38
CA ILE A 9 -16.18 11.64 4.50
C ILE A 9 -14.85 12.28 4.91
N VAL A 10 -14.00 12.61 3.95
CA VAL A 10 -12.70 13.25 4.18
C VAL A 10 -12.88 14.60 4.86
N GLU A 11 -13.73 15.47 4.32
CA GLU A 11 -14.04 16.78 4.90
C GLU A 11 -14.57 16.68 6.34
N LYS A 12 -15.47 15.72 6.60
CA LYS A 12 -16.04 15.52 7.95
C LYS A 12 -15.03 14.94 8.93
N SER A 13 -14.10 14.12 8.48
CA SER A 13 -13.09 13.51 9.35
C SER A 13 -12.05 14.49 9.85
N GLY A 14 -11.82 15.59 9.08
CA GLY A 14 -10.71 16.52 9.32
C GLY A 14 -9.34 15.89 9.11
N THR A 15 -9.28 14.69 8.52
CA THR A 15 -8.01 14.02 8.22
C THR A 15 -7.37 14.69 7.01
N PRO A 16 -6.09 15.11 7.09
CA PRO A 16 -5.40 15.66 5.92
C PRO A 16 -5.36 14.67 4.76
N GLU A 17 -5.74 15.11 3.58
CA GLU A 17 -5.87 14.26 2.37
C GLU A 17 -4.59 13.48 2.06
N LYS A 18 -3.44 14.10 2.25
CA LYS A 18 -2.11 13.48 2.04
C LYS A 18 -1.80 12.29 2.96
N GLN A 19 -2.57 12.12 4.04
CA GLN A 19 -2.45 10.98 4.96
C GLN A 19 -3.34 9.81 4.55
N LEU A 20 -4.17 10.00 3.52
CA LEU A 20 -5.08 8.97 3.02
C LEU A 20 -4.50 8.29 1.78
N ILE A 21 -4.74 7.01 1.70
CA ILE A 21 -4.49 6.19 0.51
C ILE A 21 -5.81 5.49 0.18
N LEU A 22 -6.31 5.68 -1.04
CA LEU A 22 -7.43 4.90 -1.56
C LEU A 22 -6.86 3.74 -2.37
N GLU A 23 -7.29 2.54 -2.04
CA GLU A 23 -6.81 1.31 -2.65
C GLU A 23 -7.83 0.77 -3.64
N LEU A 24 -7.36 0.40 -4.82
CA LEU A 24 -8.13 -0.31 -5.83
C LEU A 24 -7.57 -1.73 -5.94
N THR A 25 -8.37 -2.72 -5.58
CA THR A 25 -8.01 -4.13 -5.77
C THR A 25 -8.03 -4.49 -7.25
N GLU A 26 -7.04 -5.25 -7.70
CA GLU A 26 -6.90 -5.66 -9.10
C GLU A 26 -8.10 -6.47 -9.60
N SER A 27 -8.69 -7.29 -8.74
CA SER A 27 -9.88 -8.11 -9.02
C SER A 27 -11.17 -7.30 -9.27
N CYS A 28 -11.14 -5.98 -9.06
CA CYS A 28 -12.28 -5.13 -9.32
C CYS A 28 -12.59 -5.11 -10.83
N LYS A 29 -13.71 -5.72 -11.24
CA LYS A 29 -14.18 -5.67 -12.61
C LYS A 29 -14.53 -4.24 -12.99
N VAL A 30 -13.62 -3.59 -13.69
CA VAL A 30 -13.79 -2.21 -14.14
C VAL A 30 -14.71 -2.20 -15.37
N SER A 31 -16.00 -1.91 -15.15
CA SER A 31 -16.99 -1.76 -16.25
C SER A 31 -16.75 -0.49 -17.06
N ASP A 32 -16.24 0.56 -16.44
CA ASP A 32 -15.83 1.81 -17.09
C ASP A 32 -14.39 2.19 -16.78
N PRO A 33 -13.44 1.74 -17.62
CA PRO A 33 -12.02 2.06 -17.39
C PRO A 33 -11.67 3.54 -17.56
N ASN A 34 -12.48 4.35 -18.23
CA ASN A 34 -12.23 5.78 -18.38
C ASN A 34 -12.72 6.54 -17.14
N GLY A 35 -13.92 6.21 -16.66
CA GLY A 35 -14.45 6.75 -15.41
C GLY A 35 -13.52 6.46 -14.23
N LEU A 36 -12.95 5.24 -14.17
CA LEU A 36 -11.98 4.90 -13.14
C LEU A 36 -10.72 5.78 -13.20
N ARG A 37 -10.17 6.02 -14.39
CA ARG A 37 -9.02 6.93 -14.55
C ARG A 37 -9.36 8.34 -14.07
N ASP A 38 -10.54 8.82 -14.44
CA ASP A 38 -11.00 10.15 -14.05
C ASP A 38 -11.22 10.25 -12.52
N ASP A 39 -11.65 9.16 -11.85
CA ASP A 39 -11.72 9.07 -10.40
C ASP A 39 -10.32 9.13 -9.77
N PHE A 40 -9.34 8.42 -10.31
CA PHE A 40 -7.96 8.48 -9.86
C PHE A 40 -7.39 9.90 -9.95
N GLU A 41 -7.54 10.57 -11.09
CA GLU A 41 -7.09 11.95 -11.26
C GLU A 41 -7.83 12.92 -10.33
N TYR A 42 -9.12 12.72 -10.10
CA TYR A 42 -9.91 13.53 -9.17
C TYR A 42 -9.34 13.47 -7.75
N PHE A 43 -9.18 12.26 -7.19
CA PHE A 43 -8.68 12.11 -5.83
C PHE A 43 -7.21 12.52 -5.68
N LYS A 44 -6.41 12.27 -6.70
CA LYS A 44 -5.02 12.73 -6.76
C LYS A 44 -4.92 14.25 -6.74
N ASN A 45 -5.79 14.94 -7.45
CA ASN A 45 -5.86 16.42 -7.44
C ASN A 45 -6.35 16.97 -6.09
N MET A 46 -7.11 16.20 -5.31
CA MET A 46 -7.42 16.51 -3.92
C MET A 46 -6.24 16.32 -2.96
N GLY A 47 -5.16 15.67 -3.39
CA GLY A 47 -4.01 15.34 -2.55
C GLY A 47 -4.08 13.96 -1.89
N ILE A 48 -5.10 13.15 -2.22
CA ILE A 48 -5.22 11.77 -1.73
C ILE A 48 -4.33 10.86 -2.58
N ASN A 49 -3.58 9.98 -1.93
CA ASN A 49 -2.80 8.98 -2.64
C ASN A 49 -3.69 7.84 -3.15
N MET A 50 -3.33 7.30 -4.31
CA MET A 50 -4.02 6.17 -4.92
C MET A 50 -3.07 4.98 -4.98
N ALA A 51 -3.55 3.80 -4.61
CA ALA A 51 -2.80 2.55 -4.68
C ALA A 51 -3.50 1.51 -5.56
N LEU A 52 -2.69 0.69 -6.23
CA LEU A 52 -3.14 -0.60 -6.75
C LEU A 52 -2.84 -1.67 -5.71
N ASP A 53 -3.88 -2.36 -5.28
CA ASP A 53 -3.83 -3.44 -4.29
C ASP A 53 -3.80 -4.81 -4.96
N ASP A 54 -3.30 -5.82 -4.25
CA ASP A 54 -3.13 -7.21 -4.73
C ASP A 54 -2.33 -7.29 -6.04
N PHE A 55 -1.35 -6.40 -6.23
CA PHE A 55 -0.63 -6.25 -7.49
C PHE A 55 0.13 -7.52 -7.86
N GLY A 56 -0.16 -8.02 -9.06
CA GLY A 56 0.49 -9.19 -9.64
C GLY A 56 -0.31 -10.48 -9.56
N THR A 57 -1.46 -10.48 -8.86
CA THR A 57 -2.30 -11.69 -8.73
C THR A 57 -3.18 -11.98 -9.94
N GLU A 58 -3.44 -10.95 -10.74
CA GLU A 58 -4.32 -11.04 -11.93
C GLU A 58 -3.58 -10.66 -13.21
N TYR A 59 -4.20 -10.94 -14.36
CA TYR A 59 -3.59 -10.71 -15.69
C TYR A 59 -3.48 -9.25 -16.11
N SER A 60 -4.05 -8.31 -15.36
CA SER A 60 -4.24 -6.91 -15.78
C SER A 60 -3.29 -5.90 -15.12
N SER A 61 -2.51 -6.30 -14.13
CA SER A 61 -1.72 -5.40 -13.25
C SER A 61 -0.91 -4.34 -14.01
N ILE A 62 -0.13 -4.74 -15.01
CA ILE A 62 0.72 -3.81 -15.77
C ILE A 62 -0.11 -2.87 -16.65
N ALA A 63 -1.22 -3.35 -17.21
CA ALA A 63 -2.11 -2.52 -18.03
C ALA A 63 -2.80 -1.45 -17.17
N LEU A 64 -3.26 -1.81 -15.97
CA LEU A 64 -3.84 -0.89 -15.00
C LEU A 64 -2.79 0.12 -14.51
N LEU A 65 -1.60 -0.35 -14.17
CA LEU A 65 -0.49 0.50 -13.74
C LEU A 65 -0.20 1.59 -14.80
N ARG A 66 -0.07 1.19 -16.06
CA ARG A 66 0.18 2.11 -17.18
C ARG A 66 -0.96 3.11 -17.36
N LYS A 67 -2.22 2.68 -17.17
CA LYS A 67 -3.40 3.49 -17.39
C LYS A 67 -3.66 4.46 -16.25
N LEU A 68 -3.56 3.99 -14.98
CA LEU A 68 -3.96 4.74 -13.80
C LEU A 68 -2.83 5.55 -13.19
N LYS A 69 -1.57 5.14 -13.40
CA LYS A 69 -0.38 5.80 -12.85
C LYS A 69 -0.53 6.12 -11.35
N PRO A 70 -0.74 5.10 -10.51
CA PRO A 70 -0.93 5.27 -9.07
C PRO A 70 0.34 5.81 -8.40
N GLN A 71 0.23 6.32 -7.19
CA GLN A 71 1.38 6.68 -6.36
C GLN A 71 1.96 5.48 -5.62
N TRP A 72 1.15 4.43 -5.40
CA TRP A 72 1.52 3.25 -4.65
C TRP A 72 1.14 1.97 -5.37
N ILE A 73 1.95 0.94 -5.16
CA ILE A 73 1.64 -0.46 -5.47
C ILE A 73 1.76 -1.23 -4.17
N LYS A 74 0.80 -2.09 -3.88
CA LYS A 74 0.84 -3.05 -2.77
C LYS A 74 1.07 -4.42 -3.37
N ILE A 75 2.22 -5.03 -3.05
CA ILE A 75 2.57 -6.37 -3.50
C ILE A 75 1.89 -7.36 -2.59
N ASP A 76 1.09 -8.25 -3.19
CA ASP A 76 0.32 -9.25 -2.47
C ASP A 76 1.21 -10.26 -1.74
N HIS A 77 0.72 -10.73 -0.61
CA HIS A 77 1.39 -11.69 0.26
C HIS A 77 1.77 -13.00 -0.42
N THR A 78 1.11 -13.40 -1.52
CA THR A 78 1.41 -14.64 -2.26
C THR A 78 2.81 -14.65 -2.84
N PHE A 79 3.35 -13.48 -3.21
CA PHE A 79 4.73 -13.32 -3.70
C PHE A 79 5.78 -13.24 -2.58
N VAL A 80 5.33 -13.15 -1.35
CA VAL A 80 6.22 -12.92 -0.20
C VAL A 80 6.31 -14.13 0.71
N ARG A 81 5.26 -14.94 0.72
CA ARG A 81 5.11 -16.09 1.61
C ARG A 81 6.24 -17.12 1.48
N SER A 82 6.73 -17.36 0.26
CA SER A 82 7.77 -18.34 -0.07
C SER A 82 9.08 -17.68 -0.51
N ILE A 83 9.23 -16.38 -0.34
CA ILE A 83 10.30 -15.58 -0.97
C ILE A 83 11.72 -16.01 -0.59
N GLN A 84 11.90 -16.67 0.55
CA GLN A 84 13.18 -17.18 0.99
C GLN A 84 13.65 -18.40 0.16
N ASP A 85 12.71 -19.19 -0.37
CA ASP A 85 12.97 -20.47 -1.02
C ASP A 85 12.57 -20.47 -2.52
N ASP A 86 11.89 -19.44 -2.99
CA ASP A 86 11.39 -19.32 -4.37
C ASP A 86 12.11 -18.23 -5.15
N GLU A 87 13.00 -18.66 -6.07
CA GLU A 87 13.75 -17.77 -6.95
C GLU A 87 12.85 -16.96 -7.89
N MET A 88 11.67 -17.49 -8.26
CA MET A 88 10.72 -16.79 -9.13
C MET A 88 10.07 -15.62 -8.37
N ASP A 89 9.65 -15.84 -7.12
CA ASP A 89 9.09 -14.77 -6.28
C ASP A 89 10.12 -13.67 -6.03
N GLN A 90 11.39 -14.04 -5.80
CA GLN A 90 12.49 -13.09 -5.68
C GLN A 90 12.67 -12.27 -6.97
N ALA A 91 12.67 -12.91 -8.13
CA ALA A 91 12.82 -12.26 -9.42
C ALA A 91 11.64 -11.31 -9.72
N ILE A 92 10.42 -11.71 -9.40
CA ILE A 92 9.22 -10.88 -9.54
C ILE A 92 9.32 -9.65 -8.64
N LEU A 93 9.66 -9.83 -7.37
CA LEU A 93 9.82 -8.72 -6.44
C LEU A 93 10.91 -7.75 -6.93
N GLU A 94 12.06 -8.27 -7.34
CA GLU A 94 13.14 -7.44 -7.90
C GLU A 94 12.69 -6.64 -9.12
N TYR A 95 11.96 -7.29 -10.04
CA TYR A 95 11.39 -6.62 -11.22
C TYR A 95 10.47 -5.47 -10.84
N ILE A 96 9.53 -5.70 -9.90
CA ILE A 96 8.60 -4.67 -9.43
C ILE A 96 9.36 -3.52 -8.75
N MET A 97 10.34 -3.82 -7.91
CA MET A 97 11.15 -2.81 -7.24
C MET A 97 11.97 -1.96 -8.22
N ASN A 98 12.50 -2.58 -9.28
CA ASN A 98 13.20 -1.85 -10.33
C ASN A 98 12.25 -0.96 -11.14
N LEU A 99 11.05 -1.46 -11.47
CA LEU A 99 10.01 -0.68 -12.13
C LEU A 99 9.59 0.53 -11.27
N SER A 100 9.40 0.33 -9.96
CA SER A 100 9.03 1.38 -9.01
C SER A 100 10.06 2.51 -8.97
N LYS A 101 11.34 2.18 -8.91
CA LYS A 101 12.44 3.16 -8.93
C LYS A 101 12.44 4.00 -10.21
N GLN A 102 12.20 3.38 -11.38
CA GLN A 102 12.16 4.09 -12.66
C GLN A 102 10.92 4.97 -12.80
N THR A 103 9.80 4.57 -12.25
CA THR A 103 8.51 5.26 -12.39
C THR A 103 8.20 6.18 -11.21
N ARG A 104 9.00 6.14 -10.14
CA ARG A 104 8.77 6.84 -8.87
C ARG A 104 7.47 6.45 -8.17
N ILE A 105 6.97 5.25 -8.45
CA ILE A 105 5.83 4.67 -7.74
C ILE A 105 6.37 4.03 -6.46
N LYS A 106 5.74 4.27 -5.36
CA LYS A 106 6.11 3.70 -4.05
C LYS A 106 5.59 2.29 -3.92
N VAL A 107 6.31 1.46 -3.19
CA VAL A 107 5.94 0.05 -2.98
C VAL A 107 5.68 -0.21 -1.50
N CYS A 108 4.53 -0.84 -1.24
CA CYS A 108 4.23 -1.51 0.01
C CYS A 108 4.31 -3.02 -0.21
N VAL A 109 5.09 -3.74 0.58
CA VAL A 109 5.12 -5.20 0.54
C VAL A 109 4.27 -5.73 1.68
N GLU A 110 3.28 -6.56 1.36
CA GLU A 110 2.36 -7.17 2.31
C GLU A 110 2.79 -8.59 2.72
N GLY A 111 2.19 -9.12 3.78
CA GLY A 111 2.42 -10.49 4.21
C GLY A 111 3.75 -10.75 4.89
N VAL A 112 4.41 -9.75 5.44
CA VAL A 112 5.59 -9.96 6.29
C VAL A 112 5.14 -10.57 7.61
N GLU A 113 5.25 -11.90 7.75
CA GLU A 113 4.73 -12.64 8.89
C GLU A 113 5.81 -13.03 9.93
N ASN A 114 7.06 -13.12 9.51
CA ASN A 114 8.18 -13.56 10.35
C ASN A 114 9.48 -12.83 9.98
N GLU A 115 10.55 -13.10 10.75
CA GLU A 115 11.84 -12.46 10.58
C GLU A 115 12.59 -12.97 9.33
N GLU A 116 12.37 -14.21 8.93
CA GLU A 116 12.96 -14.80 7.74
C GLU A 116 12.48 -14.06 6.48
N ILE A 117 11.18 -13.87 6.33
CA ILE A 117 10.58 -13.07 5.24
C ILE A 117 11.10 -11.64 5.31
N LEU A 118 11.07 -11.02 6.50
CA LEU A 118 11.55 -9.65 6.67
C LEU A 118 13.00 -9.49 6.21
N SER A 119 13.90 -10.43 6.58
CA SER A 119 15.32 -10.37 6.24
C SER A 119 15.57 -10.33 4.73
N VAL A 120 14.74 -11.04 3.95
CA VAL A 120 14.82 -11.03 2.49
C VAL A 120 14.22 -9.75 1.91
N VAL A 121 12.96 -9.44 2.28
CA VAL A 121 12.20 -8.33 1.68
C VAL A 121 12.86 -6.98 1.93
N GLN A 122 13.41 -6.74 3.13
CA GLN A 122 14.08 -5.47 3.45
C GLN A 122 15.32 -5.18 2.60
N THR A 123 15.95 -6.21 1.99
CA THR A 123 17.10 -6.00 1.09
C THR A 123 16.72 -5.22 -0.17
N TYR A 124 15.47 -5.35 -0.61
CA TYR A 124 14.92 -4.62 -1.76
C TYR A 124 14.57 -3.16 -1.47
N LYS A 125 14.49 -2.79 -0.17
CA LYS A 125 14.20 -1.42 0.32
C LYS A 125 12.86 -0.86 -0.16
N PRO A 126 11.73 -1.57 0.04
CA PRO A 126 10.42 -1.00 -0.22
C PRO A 126 10.15 0.20 0.72
N GLU A 127 9.24 1.09 0.33
CA GLU A 127 8.87 2.24 1.15
C GLU A 127 8.06 1.86 2.38
N LEU A 128 7.25 0.80 2.29
CA LEU A 128 6.47 0.28 3.40
C LEU A 128 6.52 -1.25 3.45
N LEU A 129 6.41 -1.77 4.65
CA LEU A 129 6.24 -3.20 4.96
C LEU A 129 4.99 -3.37 5.83
N GLN A 130 4.15 -4.34 5.49
CA GLN A 130 2.93 -4.64 6.20
C GLN A 130 2.84 -6.14 6.47
N GLY A 131 2.46 -6.53 7.69
CA GLY A 131 2.25 -7.93 8.02
C GLY A 131 2.17 -8.22 9.51
N TYR A 132 1.87 -9.46 9.83
CA TYR A 132 1.66 -9.92 11.20
C TYR A 132 2.94 -9.92 12.06
N TYR A 133 4.09 -9.85 11.44
CA TYR A 133 5.35 -9.61 12.14
C TYR A 133 5.30 -8.33 12.97
N TYR A 134 4.69 -7.27 12.45
CA TYR A 134 4.54 -6.01 13.15
C TYR A 134 3.34 -5.98 14.08
N SER A 135 2.18 -6.31 13.57
CA SER A 135 0.94 -6.38 14.34
C SER A 135 -0.18 -7.07 13.56
N ARG A 136 -1.02 -7.82 14.27
CA ARG A 136 -2.31 -8.23 13.72
C ARG A 136 -3.29 -7.06 13.77
N PRO A 137 -4.33 -7.06 12.93
CA PRO A 137 -5.43 -6.11 13.05
C PRO A 137 -6.01 -6.11 14.46
N CYS A 138 -6.27 -4.95 15.01
CA CYS A 138 -6.86 -4.79 16.32
C CYS A 138 -7.89 -3.65 16.34
N PRO A 139 -8.81 -3.63 17.32
CA PRO A 139 -9.75 -2.53 17.47
C PRO A 139 -9.05 -1.17 17.62
N ALA A 140 -9.69 -0.10 17.14
CA ALA A 140 -9.14 1.26 17.17
C ALA A 140 -8.70 1.72 18.56
N GLU A 141 -9.44 1.34 19.60
CA GLU A 141 -9.09 1.68 21.00
C GLU A 141 -7.80 1.01 21.46
N GLU A 142 -7.62 -0.26 21.10
CA GLU A 142 -6.39 -1.01 21.39
C GLU A 142 -5.20 -0.43 20.63
N PHE A 143 -5.38 -0.16 19.34
CA PHE A 143 -4.39 0.49 18.50
C PHE A 143 -3.96 1.84 19.10
N SER A 144 -4.93 2.67 19.50
CA SER A 144 -4.65 3.97 20.11
C SER A 144 -3.87 3.84 21.40
N LYS A 145 -4.22 2.89 22.27
CA LYS A 145 -3.48 2.64 23.51
C LYS A 145 -2.05 2.19 23.25
N LYS A 146 -1.86 1.31 22.27
CA LYS A 146 -0.56 0.72 21.96
C LYS A 146 0.40 1.71 21.30
N TYR A 147 -0.10 2.56 20.39
CA TYR A 147 0.76 3.36 19.51
C TYR A 147 0.67 4.88 19.75
N PHE A 148 -0.41 5.38 20.39
CA PHE A 148 -0.58 6.82 20.59
C PHE A 148 -0.55 7.27 22.07
N ASN A 149 -0.84 6.39 23.03
CA ASN A 149 -0.74 6.76 24.45
C ASN A 149 0.68 6.70 25.01
N GLY A 150 1.64 6.22 24.22
CA GLY A 150 3.09 6.24 24.51
C GLY A 150 3.80 7.47 23.95
N LYS A 151 3.15 8.64 23.86
CA LYS A 151 3.85 9.88 23.49
C LYS A 151 4.94 10.16 24.52
N ASP A 152 6.17 9.92 24.12
CA ASP A 152 7.24 10.69 24.71
C ASP A 152 7.03 12.16 24.29
N LYS A 153 7.41 13.10 25.13
CA LYS A 153 7.16 14.54 24.99
C LYS A 153 7.82 15.18 23.77
N THR A 154 8.39 14.41 22.86
CA THR A 154 9.17 14.84 21.70
C THR A 154 8.42 14.76 20.37
N GLY A 155 7.18 14.20 20.36
CA GLY A 155 6.35 14.17 19.14
C GLY A 155 6.86 13.24 18.03
N SER A 156 7.92 12.48 18.25
CA SER A 156 8.37 11.45 17.33
C SER A 156 7.56 10.18 17.57
N TYR A 157 6.92 9.68 16.52
CA TYR A 157 6.36 8.34 16.52
C TYR A 157 7.51 7.36 16.75
N GLY A 158 7.44 6.61 17.85
CA GLY A 158 8.41 5.58 18.11
C GLY A 158 8.46 4.62 16.93
N CYS A 159 9.46 4.83 16.09
CA CYS A 159 9.86 3.82 15.14
C CYS A 159 10.11 2.57 15.96
N LEU A 160 9.41 1.47 15.66
CA LEU A 160 9.65 0.19 16.31
C LEU A 160 11.16 -0.05 16.23
N LYS A 161 11.83 0.05 17.38
CA LYS A 161 13.25 -0.24 17.47
C LYS A 161 13.45 -1.67 17.00
N LYS A 162 14.47 -1.79 16.15
CA LYS A 162 15.11 -3.02 15.70
C LYS A 162 15.21 -4.09 16.78
#